data_c84183d379d72f28d6e56fd6eaa2d1a0
#
_entry.id   c84183d379d72f28d6e56fd6eaa2d1a0
#
_cell.length_a   1.000
_cell.length_b   1.000
_cell.length_c   1.000
_cell.angle_alpha   90.00
_cell.angle_beta   90.00
_cell.angle_gamma   90.00
#
_symmetry.space_group_name_H-M   'P 1'
#
loop_
_entity.id
_entity.type
_entity.pdbx_description
1 polymer ?
#
loop_
_entity_poly.entity_id
_entity_poly.type
_entity_poly.pdbx_seq_one_letter_code
_entity_poly.pdbx_strand_id
1 'polypeptide(L)'
;MNNAEISIQENPAIGRDALEFMDSLLTPEEIAESNLRVALIGELIKARQEKGFSQKKLEELSGVRQPIIARMERGLTNPQLDTILKVLAPLGKTLAIVPLEHQ
;
A
#
# COMPACT_ATOMS: atom_id res chain seq x y z
N MET A 1 7.89 27.98 2.76
CA MET A 1 7.89 27.84 2.18
C MET A 1 8.14 27.75 1.67
N ASN A 2 8.13 27.86 1.66
CA ASN A 2 8.18 27.85 0.98
C ASN A 2 8.51 27.70 0.30
N ASN A 3 8.91 27.36 0.35
CA ASN A 3 8.85 27.33 -0.56
C ASN A 3 9.08 26.47 -1.32
N ALA A 4 9.71 25.97 -1.15
CA ALA A 4 10.10 25.16 -2.27
C ALA A 4 9.13 24.06 -2.47
N GLU A 5 8.91 23.25 -1.53
CA GLU A 5 7.90 22.23 -1.71
C GLU A 5 6.54 22.83 -1.86
N ILE A 6 6.44 24.06 -1.48
CA ILE A 6 5.19 24.78 -1.62
C ILE A 6 4.94 25.14 -3.06
N SER A 7 6.00 25.28 -3.84
CA SER A 7 5.84 25.77 -5.20
C SER A 7 4.96 24.86 -6.03
N ILE A 8 4.96 23.57 -5.77
CA ILE A 8 4.09 22.66 -6.52
C ILE A 8 2.64 22.98 -6.24
N GLN A 9 2.30 23.26 -4.99
CA GLN A 9 0.93 23.58 -4.65
C GLN A 9 0.53 24.95 -5.16
N GLU A 10 1.48 25.87 -5.19
CA GLU A 10 1.19 27.22 -5.66
C GLU A 10 1.07 27.27 -7.16
N ASN A 11 1.63 26.29 -7.85
CA ASN A 11 1.55 26.25 -9.30
C ASN A 11 1.08 24.89 -9.74
N PRO A 12 -0.24 24.72 -9.87
CA PRO A 12 -0.79 23.41 -10.26
C PRO A 12 -0.24 22.89 -11.59
N ALA A 13 0.11 23.77 -12.52
CA ALA A 13 0.65 23.32 -13.79
C ALA A 13 1.97 22.58 -13.59
N ILE A 14 2.82 23.09 -12.71
CA ILE A 14 4.09 22.44 -12.43
C ILE A 14 3.85 21.09 -11.77
N GLY A 15 2.90 21.03 -10.82
CA GLY A 15 2.59 19.78 -10.16
C GLY A 15 2.05 18.75 -11.12
N ARG A 16 1.20 19.19 -12.05
CA ARG A 16 0.65 18.28 -13.05
C ARG A 16 1.74 17.74 -13.96
N ASP A 17 2.63 18.62 -14.41
CA ASP A 17 3.72 18.20 -15.27
C ASP A 17 4.62 17.18 -14.57
N ALA A 18 4.88 17.39 -13.28
CA ALA A 18 5.71 16.47 -12.53
C ALA A 18 5.05 15.10 -12.42
N LEU A 19 3.74 15.08 -12.19
CA LEU A 19 3.01 13.80 -12.10
C LEU A 19 3.00 13.10 -13.44
N GLU A 20 2.78 13.83 -14.52
CA GLU A 20 2.80 13.23 -15.84
C GLU A 20 4.17 12.68 -16.19
N PHE A 21 5.22 13.41 -15.80
CA PHE A 21 6.57 12.95 -16.05
C PHE A 21 6.85 11.65 -15.27
N MET A 22 6.44 11.59 -14.02
CA MET A 22 6.64 10.39 -13.23
C MET A 22 5.87 9.20 -13.81
N ASP A 23 4.64 9.44 -14.27
CA ASP A 23 3.87 8.38 -14.91
C ASP A 23 4.58 7.86 -16.14
N SER A 24 5.23 8.75 -16.89
CA SER A 24 5.92 8.33 -18.11
C SER A 24 7.16 7.49 -17.83
N LEU A 25 7.68 7.52 -16.60
CA LEU A 25 8.82 6.72 -16.21
C LEU A 25 8.46 5.31 -15.81
N LEU A 26 7.18 5.03 -15.61
CA LEU A 26 6.72 3.73 -15.16
C LEU A 26 6.05 2.99 -16.31
N THR A 27 6.26 1.68 -16.35
CA THR A 27 5.51 0.85 -17.29
C THR A 27 4.08 0.67 -16.79
N PRO A 28 3.15 0.31 -17.69
CA PRO A 28 1.80 0.00 -17.23
C PRO A 28 1.75 -1.07 -16.15
N GLU A 29 2.65 -2.05 -16.24
CA GLU A 29 2.72 -3.11 -15.23
C GLU A 29 3.17 -2.57 -13.89
N GLU A 30 4.12 -1.63 -13.89
CA GLU A 30 4.58 -1.04 -12.65
C GLU A 30 3.51 -0.18 -12.00
N ILE A 31 2.75 0.53 -12.82
CA ILE A 31 1.64 1.34 -12.30
C ILE A 31 0.57 0.42 -11.69
N ALA A 32 0.25 -0.67 -12.37
CA ALA A 32 -0.74 -1.62 -11.88
C ALA A 32 -0.29 -2.25 -10.57
N GLU A 33 1.01 -2.59 -10.47
CA GLU A 33 1.54 -3.15 -9.24
C GLU A 33 1.46 -2.16 -8.09
N SER A 34 1.80 -0.90 -8.36
CA SER A 34 1.74 0.13 -7.33
C SER A 34 0.31 0.34 -6.84
N ASN A 35 -0.65 0.37 -7.77
CA ASN A 35 -2.05 0.54 -7.41
C ASN A 35 -2.55 -0.63 -6.57
N LEU A 36 -2.16 -1.84 -6.94
CA LEU A 36 -2.55 -3.02 -6.19
C LEU A 36 -1.97 -2.99 -4.79
N ARG A 37 -0.70 -2.58 -4.66
CA ARG A 37 -0.05 -2.53 -3.35
C ARG A 37 -0.75 -1.53 -2.44
N VAL A 38 -1.08 -0.36 -2.97
CA VAL A 38 -1.78 0.66 -2.18
C VAL A 38 -3.13 0.13 -1.72
N ALA A 39 -3.87 -0.51 -2.62
CA ALA A 39 -5.19 -1.06 -2.28
C ALA A 39 -5.06 -2.15 -1.22
N LEU A 40 -4.09 -3.04 -1.38
CA LEU A 40 -3.87 -4.13 -0.43
C LEU A 40 -3.53 -3.60 0.95
N ILE A 41 -2.62 -2.63 1.00
CA ILE A 41 -2.21 -2.05 2.28
C ILE A 41 -3.39 -1.36 2.95
N GLY A 42 -4.18 -0.62 2.19
CA GLY A 42 -5.34 0.05 2.73
C GLY A 42 -6.35 -0.93 3.33
N GLU A 43 -6.61 -2.01 2.62
CA GLU A 43 -7.53 -3.04 3.14
C GLU A 43 -6.96 -3.73 4.36
N LEU A 44 -5.65 -3.97 4.39
CA LEU A 44 -5.00 -4.57 5.54
C LEU A 44 -5.16 -3.71 6.78
N ILE A 45 -4.87 -2.41 6.65
CA ILE A 45 -4.97 -1.49 7.78
C ILE A 45 -6.42 -1.42 8.25
N LYS A 46 -7.35 -1.30 7.31
CA LYS A 46 -8.77 -1.21 7.64
C LYS A 46 -9.23 -2.45 8.39
N ALA A 47 -8.87 -3.63 7.88
CA ALA A 47 -9.29 -4.87 8.52
C ALA A 47 -8.70 -4.98 9.93
N ARG A 48 -7.45 -4.58 10.11
CA ARG A 48 -6.83 -4.62 11.42
C ARG A 48 -7.54 -3.69 12.39
N GLN A 49 -7.85 -2.48 11.93
CA GLN A 49 -8.53 -1.51 12.77
C GLN A 49 -9.95 -1.93 13.11
N GLU A 50 -10.64 -2.56 12.16
CA GLU A 50 -11.98 -3.07 12.41
C GLU A 50 -11.99 -4.16 13.47
N LYS A 51 -10.93 -4.96 13.52
CA LYS A 51 -10.78 -5.97 14.56
C LYS A 51 -10.33 -5.40 15.89
N GLY A 52 -9.90 -4.14 15.92
CA GLY A 52 -9.37 -3.53 17.11
C GLY A 52 -7.98 -4.03 17.48
N PHE A 53 -7.25 -4.59 16.52
CA PHE A 53 -5.92 -5.14 16.78
C PHE A 53 -4.86 -4.07 16.60
N SER A 54 -3.92 -3.99 17.57
CA SER A 54 -2.70 -3.25 17.36
C SER A 54 -1.77 -4.03 16.44
N GLN A 55 -0.73 -3.36 15.96
CA GLN A 55 0.28 -4.08 15.18
C GLN A 55 0.94 -5.18 16.04
N LYS A 56 1.12 -4.90 17.33
CA LYS A 56 1.70 -5.88 18.23
C LYS A 56 0.78 -7.09 18.41
N LYS A 57 -0.51 -6.84 18.53
CA LYS A 57 -1.46 -7.95 18.60
C LYS A 57 -1.44 -8.77 17.34
N LEU A 58 -1.35 -8.11 16.19
CA LEU A 58 -1.28 -8.81 14.92
C LEU A 58 -0.01 -9.65 14.84
N GLU A 59 1.10 -9.16 15.40
CA GLU A 59 2.32 -9.95 15.46
C GLU A 59 2.08 -11.25 16.23
N GLU A 60 1.41 -11.15 17.37
CA GLU A 60 1.14 -12.34 18.19
C GLU A 60 0.31 -13.35 17.44
N LEU A 61 -0.67 -12.90 16.68
CA LEU A 61 -1.60 -13.79 16.00
C LEU A 61 -1.03 -14.34 14.71
N SER A 62 -0.24 -13.56 14.01
CA SER A 62 0.24 -13.93 12.68
C SER A 62 1.62 -14.57 12.69
N GLY A 63 2.41 -14.32 13.72
CA GLY A 63 3.79 -14.74 13.74
C GLY A 63 4.72 -13.84 12.94
N VAL A 64 4.21 -12.78 12.35
CA VAL A 64 5.00 -11.82 11.60
C VAL A 64 5.38 -10.69 12.54
N ARG A 65 6.68 -10.35 12.59
CA ARG A 65 7.17 -9.38 13.55
C ARG A 65 6.56 -8.01 13.32
N GLN A 66 6.30 -7.30 14.43
CA GLN A 66 5.67 -5.99 14.37
C GLN A 66 6.40 -4.99 13.48
N PRO A 67 7.75 -4.90 13.49
CA PRO A 67 8.41 -3.97 12.58
C PRO A 67 8.15 -4.28 11.10
N ILE A 68 8.00 -5.56 10.76
CA ILE A 68 7.67 -5.95 9.40
C ILE A 68 6.27 -5.49 9.05
N ILE A 69 5.32 -5.69 9.95
CA ILE A 69 3.95 -5.23 9.76
C ILE A 69 3.92 -3.71 9.59
N ALA A 70 4.67 -2.99 10.43
CA ALA A 70 4.70 -1.54 10.36
C ALA A 70 5.23 -1.07 9.00
N ARG A 71 6.28 -1.71 8.50
CA ARG A 71 6.84 -1.34 7.20
C ARG A 71 5.88 -1.65 6.06
N MET A 72 5.17 -2.77 6.17
CA MET A 72 4.15 -3.11 5.19
C MET A 72 3.06 -2.04 5.16
N GLU A 73 2.59 -1.62 6.32
CA GLU A 73 1.51 -0.65 6.39
C GLU A 73 1.92 0.73 5.90
N ARG A 74 3.23 1.03 5.93
CA ARG A 74 3.72 2.28 5.39
C ARG A 74 4.08 2.19 3.91
N GLY A 75 3.95 1.01 3.32
CA GLY A 75 4.27 0.82 1.91
C GLY A 75 5.74 0.84 1.61
N LEU A 76 6.58 0.55 2.58
CA LEU A 76 8.04 0.63 2.41
C LEU A 76 8.66 -0.65 1.91
N THR A 77 7.90 -1.73 1.82
CA THR A 77 8.43 -3.01 1.39
C THR A 77 7.53 -3.62 0.33
N ASN A 78 8.09 -4.61 -0.35
CA ASN A 78 7.33 -5.44 -1.27
C ASN A 78 7.26 -6.83 -0.63
N PRO A 79 6.28 -7.06 0.23
CA PRO A 79 6.24 -8.29 1.02
C PRO A 79 6.02 -9.52 0.17
N GLN A 80 6.52 -10.64 0.65
CA GLN A 80 6.28 -11.91 -0.01
C GLN A 80 4.84 -12.35 0.20
N LEU A 81 4.37 -13.16 -0.73
CA LEU A 81 2.99 -13.61 -0.68
C LEU A 81 2.66 -14.34 0.60
N ASP A 82 3.56 -15.21 1.06
CA ASP A 82 3.29 -15.96 2.29
C ASP A 82 3.20 -15.04 3.50
N THR A 83 4.00 -13.98 3.54
CA THR A 83 3.92 -13.01 4.61
C THR A 83 2.57 -12.31 4.61
N ILE A 84 2.11 -11.92 3.43
CA ILE A 84 0.80 -11.26 3.29
C ILE A 84 -0.30 -12.19 3.81
N LEU A 85 -0.26 -13.45 3.40
CA LEU A 85 -1.30 -14.40 3.80
C LEU A 85 -1.29 -14.65 5.30
N LYS A 86 -0.10 -14.70 5.91
CA LYS A 86 0.01 -14.88 7.35
C LYS A 86 -0.60 -13.71 8.11
N VAL A 87 -0.43 -12.50 7.60
CA VAL A 87 -0.96 -11.33 8.27
C VAL A 87 -2.47 -11.23 8.08
N LEU A 88 -2.96 -11.62 6.89
CA LEU A 88 -4.39 -11.52 6.60
C LEU A 88 -5.22 -12.58 7.32
N ALA A 89 -4.65 -13.76 7.58
CA ALA A 89 -5.42 -14.87 8.15
C ALA A 89 -6.08 -14.50 9.48
N PRO A 90 -5.35 -13.90 10.45
CA PRO A 90 -6.00 -13.54 11.71
C PRO A 90 -7.08 -12.47 11.54
N LEU A 91 -7.05 -11.76 10.43
CA LEU A 91 -8.05 -10.73 10.14
C LEU A 91 -9.25 -11.31 9.41
N GLY A 92 -9.24 -12.61 9.14
CA GLY A 92 -10.33 -13.25 8.42
C GLY A 92 -10.34 -12.93 6.94
N LYS A 93 -9.18 -12.60 6.38
CA LYS A 93 -9.06 -12.20 4.99
C LYS A 93 -8.08 -13.11 4.25
N THR A 94 -8.18 -13.12 2.94
CA THR A 94 -7.24 -13.85 2.10
C THR A 94 -7.15 -13.13 0.75
N LEU A 95 -6.30 -13.65 -0.11
CA LEU A 95 -6.19 -13.14 -1.48
C LEU A 95 -6.83 -14.12 -2.43
N ALA A 96 -7.37 -13.59 -3.53
CA ALA A 96 -8.01 -14.43 -4.55
C ALA A 96 -7.74 -13.82 -5.90
N ILE A 97 -7.77 -14.68 -6.90
CA ILE A 97 -7.64 -14.25 -8.29
C ILE A 97 -9.03 -13.94 -8.81
N VAL A 98 -9.16 -12.77 -9.39
CA VAL A 98 -10.45 -12.31 -9.91
C VAL A 98 -10.28 -11.91 -11.37
N PRO A 99 -11.37 -11.94 -12.14
CA PRO A 99 -11.29 -11.49 -13.54
C PRO A 99 -10.92 -10.02 -13.62
N LEU A 100 -10.24 -9.64 -14.69
CA LEU A 100 -9.98 -8.25 -14.97
C LEU A 100 -11.27 -7.56 -15.34
N GLU A 101 -11.45 -6.35 -14.84
CA GLU A 101 -12.70 -5.64 -15.07
C GLU A 101 -12.76 -4.95 -16.41
N HIS A 102 -11.61 -4.64 -16.99
CA HIS A 102 -11.55 -3.88 -18.23
C HIS A 102 -11.09 -4.77 -19.37
N GLN A 103 -11.99 -5.59 -19.84
CA GLN A 103 -11.73 -6.50 -20.94
C GLN A 103 -12.36 -6.03 -22.25
#